data_a614403cda29fe0a1d0801af31f8df9d
#
_entry.id   a614403cda29fe0a1d0801af31f8df9d
#
_cell.length_a   1.000
_cell.length_b   1.000
_cell.length_c   1.000
_cell.angle_alpha   90.00
_cell.angle_beta   90.00
_cell.angle_gamma   90.00
#
_symmetry.space_group_name_H-M   'P 1'
#
loop_
_entity.id
_entity.type
_entity.pdbx_description
1 polymer ?
#
loop_
_entity_poly.entity_id
_entity_poly.type
_entity_poly.pdbx_seq_one_letter_code
_entity_poly.pdbx_strand_id
1 'polypeptide(L)'
;MRRVSDPLRTVVQHRRSTELTLIVMAAAVIGVAYTLASLGANSVIPARMGVFLALVLALIGIAHLAVRLLARGADPTLLPLAVLLHGIGYVMITRLDEELAALQSIWSLVAIVAFVATLLFVQRATDLARYRWTLFFGGAVLLLLPMAPGIGRTVNGARLWVSIGPLNFQPGEFAKIALAVFFAAYLADRRELIAASTWKIGPLRLPEPAYIAPILVAWGFSVLVMVGERDLGSSLLFFTLF
;
A
#
# COMPACT_ATOMS: atom_id res chain seq x y z
N MET A 1 48.77 1.66 12.37
CA MET A 1 47.80 2.15 11.39
C MET A 1 46.38 1.96 11.92
N ARG A 2 45.77 3.00 12.51
CA ARG A 2 44.36 2.98 12.87
C ARG A 2 43.53 3.13 11.56
N ARG A 3 42.74 2.11 11.18
CA ARG A 3 41.78 2.27 10.13
C ARG A 3 40.73 3.31 10.56
N VAL A 4 40.77 4.47 9.95
CA VAL A 4 39.69 5.47 10.10
C VAL A 4 38.43 4.80 9.57
N SER A 5 37.51 4.49 10.47
CA SER A 5 36.19 3.94 10.11
C SER A 5 35.44 5.01 9.34
N ASP A 6 35.10 4.74 8.11
CA ASP A 6 34.31 5.61 7.24
C ASP A 6 32.93 5.86 7.93
N PRO A 7 32.62 7.11 8.33
CA PRO A 7 31.39 7.41 9.08
C PRO A 7 30.13 7.02 8.31
N LEU A 8 30.16 7.03 6.98
CA LEU A 8 29.02 6.61 6.14
C LEU A 8 28.80 5.09 6.23
N ARG A 9 29.86 4.29 6.31
CA ARG A 9 29.74 2.84 6.51
C ARG A 9 29.15 2.48 7.87
N THR A 10 29.51 3.18 8.92
CA THR A 10 28.97 2.93 10.27
C THR A 10 27.48 3.27 10.37
N VAL A 11 27.02 4.37 9.77
CA VAL A 11 25.61 4.75 9.74
C VAL A 11 24.76 3.73 8.96
N VAL A 12 25.24 3.27 7.80
CA VAL A 12 24.54 2.28 6.98
C VAL A 12 24.48 0.91 7.70
N GLN A 13 25.55 0.50 8.37
CA GLN A 13 25.56 -0.73 9.16
C GLN A 13 24.62 -0.67 10.37
N HIS A 14 24.57 0.45 11.06
CA HIS A 14 23.66 0.64 12.20
C HIS A 14 22.19 0.57 11.79
N ARG A 15 21.83 1.22 10.71
CA ARG A 15 20.46 1.14 10.13
C ARG A 15 20.07 -0.28 9.76
N ARG A 16 20.99 -1.07 9.21
CA ARG A 16 20.74 -2.47 8.80
C ARG A 16 20.55 -3.42 9.97
N SER A 17 21.32 -3.23 11.05
CA SER A 17 21.15 -4.04 12.28
C SER A 17 19.82 -3.72 12.97
N THR A 18 19.39 -2.46 12.98
CA THR A 18 18.11 -2.03 13.54
C THR A 18 16.93 -2.66 12.78
N GLU A 19 16.94 -2.61 11.46
CA GLU A 19 15.90 -3.24 10.63
C GLU A 19 15.76 -4.74 10.93
N LEU A 20 16.89 -5.47 10.94
CA LEU A 20 16.88 -6.91 11.22
C LEU A 20 16.37 -7.21 12.65
N THR A 21 16.81 -6.45 13.64
CA THR A 21 16.34 -6.61 15.02
C THR A 21 14.82 -6.40 15.13
N LEU A 22 14.31 -5.36 14.49
CA LEU A 22 12.86 -5.09 14.47
C LEU A 22 12.07 -6.16 13.73
N ILE A 23 12.61 -6.70 12.63
CA ILE A 23 11.99 -7.84 11.91
C ILE A 23 11.94 -9.08 12.81
N VAL A 24 13.04 -9.40 13.52
CA VAL A 24 13.07 -10.54 14.43
C VAL A 24 12.05 -10.36 15.57
N MET A 25 11.95 -9.15 16.12
CA MET A 25 10.93 -8.84 17.13
C MET A 25 9.52 -8.97 16.57
N ALA A 26 9.25 -8.46 15.37
CA ALA A 26 7.97 -8.60 14.70
C ALA A 26 7.61 -10.08 14.47
N ALA A 27 8.55 -10.88 13.98
CA ALA A 27 8.38 -12.31 13.77
C ALA A 27 8.09 -13.07 15.09
N ALA A 28 8.78 -12.70 16.17
CA ALA A 28 8.51 -13.27 17.50
C ALA A 28 7.09 -12.93 17.99
N VAL A 29 6.67 -11.67 17.85
CA VAL A 29 5.31 -11.22 18.22
C VAL A 29 4.26 -11.98 17.40
N ILE A 30 4.46 -12.12 16.09
CA ILE A 30 3.55 -12.86 15.20
C ILE A 30 3.48 -14.34 15.61
N GLY A 31 4.62 -14.98 15.89
CA GLY A 31 4.65 -16.38 16.32
C GLY A 31 3.93 -16.61 17.65
N VAL A 32 4.15 -15.73 18.63
CA VAL A 32 3.45 -15.79 19.92
C VAL A 32 1.95 -15.54 19.72
N ALA A 33 1.57 -14.52 18.97
CA ALA A 33 0.17 -14.21 18.69
C ALA A 33 -0.55 -15.37 17.99
N TYR A 34 0.08 -16.00 17.00
CA TYR A 34 -0.46 -17.17 16.29
C TYR A 34 -0.67 -18.35 17.25
N THR A 35 0.32 -18.63 18.10
CA THR A 35 0.25 -19.71 19.10
C THR A 35 -0.90 -19.46 20.09
N LEU A 36 -1.00 -18.24 20.63
CA LEU A 36 -2.05 -17.88 21.59
C LEU A 36 -3.44 -17.92 20.94
N ALA A 37 -3.58 -17.45 19.70
CA ALA A 37 -4.82 -17.49 18.96
C ALA A 37 -5.31 -18.92 18.74
N SER A 38 -4.41 -19.84 18.39
CA SER A 38 -4.72 -21.26 18.21
C SER A 38 -5.05 -21.98 19.51
N LEU A 39 -4.29 -21.73 20.58
CA LEU A 39 -4.58 -22.29 21.91
C LEU A 39 -5.93 -21.81 22.44
N GLY A 40 -6.27 -20.54 22.21
CA GLY A 40 -7.54 -19.98 22.63
C GLY A 40 -8.75 -20.49 21.83
N ALA A 41 -8.56 -20.89 20.57
CA ALA A 41 -9.63 -21.42 19.72
C ALA A 41 -9.83 -22.94 19.90
N ASN A 42 -8.72 -23.72 19.87
CA ASN A 42 -8.77 -25.17 19.73
C ASN A 42 -8.10 -25.93 20.88
N SER A 43 -7.51 -25.22 21.86
CA SER A 43 -6.72 -25.79 22.97
C SER A 43 -5.54 -26.69 22.51
N VAL A 44 -5.12 -26.55 21.24
CA VAL A 44 -4.05 -27.36 20.63
C VAL A 44 -3.10 -26.46 19.85
N ILE A 45 -1.82 -26.81 19.84
CA ILE A 45 -0.84 -26.16 18.97
C ILE A 45 -1.09 -26.59 17.52
N PRO A 46 -1.15 -25.67 16.53
CA PRO A 46 -1.43 -26.01 15.15
C PRO A 46 -0.39 -26.98 14.60
N ALA A 47 -0.83 -28.10 14.04
CA ALA A 47 0.05 -29.09 13.43
C ALA A 47 0.91 -28.53 12.29
N ARG A 48 0.43 -27.46 11.62
CA ARG A 48 1.12 -26.78 10.51
C ARG A 48 1.87 -25.50 10.92
N MET A 49 2.04 -25.26 12.21
CA MET A 49 2.73 -24.07 12.72
C MET A 49 4.13 -23.90 12.14
N GLY A 50 4.89 -24.98 12.01
CA GLY A 50 6.24 -24.95 11.43
C GLY A 50 6.24 -24.51 9.96
N VAL A 51 5.30 -25.01 9.17
CA VAL A 51 5.15 -24.63 7.75
C VAL A 51 4.75 -23.16 7.61
N PHE A 52 3.81 -22.72 8.45
CA PHE A 52 3.39 -21.31 8.48
C PHE A 52 4.57 -20.38 8.82
N LEU A 53 5.28 -20.65 9.90
CA LEU A 53 6.44 -19.85 10.30
C LEU A 53 7.52 -19.84 9.23
N ALA A 54 7.81 -20.99 8.60
CA ALA A 54 8.78 -21.08 7.52
C ALA A 54 8.37 -20.22 6.31
N LEU A 55 7.10 -20.26 5.92
CA LEU A 55 6.58 -19.42 4.83
C LEU A 55 6.71 -17.92 5.16
N VAL A 56 6.25 -17.52 6.34
CA VAL A 56 6.33 -16.12 6.81
C VAL A 56 7.78 -15.65 6.83
N LEU A 57 8.69 -16.42 7.42
CA LEU A 57 10.10 -16.07 7.48
C LEU A 57 10.75 -16.02 6.10
N ALA A 58 10.38 -16.91 5.17
CA ALA A 58 10.86 -16.88 3.80
C ALA A 58 10.41 -15.59 3.07
N LEU A 59 9.13 -15.23 3.16
CA LEU A 59 8.60 -14.02 2.54
C LEU A 59 9.25 -12.74 3.12
N ILE A 60 9.40 -12.69 4.45
CA ILE A 60 10.09 -11.59 5.13
C ILE A 60 11.56 -11.53 4.69
N GLY A 61 12.23 -12.68 4.61
CA GLY A 61 13.62 -12.77 4.15
C GLY A 61 13.80 -12.25 2.73
N ILE A 62 12.90 -12.59 1.82
CA ILE A 62 12.90 -12.07 0.44
C ILE A 62 12.71 -10.56 0.44
N ALA A 63 11.72 -10.03 1.17
CA ALA A 63 11.48 -8.60 1.27
C ALA A 63 12.68 -7.85 1.84
N HIS A 64 13.27 -8.35 2.94
CA HIS A 64 14.45 -7.78 3.56
C HIS A 64 15.67 -7.77 2.61
N LEU A 65 15.89 -8.88 1.90
CA LEU A 65 16.96 -8.98 0.92
C LEU A 65 16.73 -7.99 -0.23
N ALA A 66 15.50 -7.88 -0.73
CA ALA A 66 15.14 -6.93 -1.79
C ALA A 66 15.42 -5.47 -1.34
N VAL A 67 15.01 -5.07 -0.14
CA VAL A 67 15.32 -3.73 0.40
C VAL A 67 16.83 -3.52 0.50
N ARG A 68 17.58 -4.51 0.99
CA ARG A 68 19.04 -4.40 1.11
C ARG A 68 19.77 -4.23 -0.22
N LEU A 69 19.28 -4.88 -1.26
CA LEU A 69 19.91 -4.86 -2.58
C LEU A 69 19.46 -3.66 -3.42
N LEU A 70 18.16 -3.36 -3.41
CA LEU A 70 17.52 -2.43 -4.35
C LEU A 70 17.25 -1.04 -3.72
N ALA A 71 16.99 -0.98 -2.42
CA ALA A 71 16.63 0.27 -1.71
C ALA A 71 17.54 0.55 -0.52
N ARG A 72 18.84 0.66 -0.74
CA ARG A 72 19.88 0.79 0.31
C ARG A 72 19.70 1.98 1.25
N GLY A 73 18.97 3.01 0.83
CA GLY A 73 18.69 4.22 1.60
C GLY A 73 17.31 4.21 2.28
N ALA A 74 16.55 3.11 2.21
CA ALA A 74 15.23 3.02 2.83
C ALA A 74 15.29 3.17 4.34
N ASP A 75 14.19 3.69 4.91
CA ASP A 75 14.02 3.79 6.36
C ASP A 75 13.92 2.37 6.96
N PRO A 76 14.72 2.05 8.00
CA PRO A 76 14.78 0.72 8.60
C PRO A 76 13.52 0.33 9.37
N THR A 77 12.57 1.23 9.59
CA THR A 77 11.35 0.98 10.37
C THR A 77 10.16 0.57 9.50
N LEU A 78 10.13 0.96 8.22
CA LEU A 78 8.98 0.75 7.35
C LEU A 78 8.68 -0.73 7.10
N LEU A 79 9.69 -1.52 6.73
CA LEU A 79 9.51 -2.94 6.46
C LEU A 79 9.11 -3.73 7.71
N PRO A 80 9.77 -3.57 8.87
CA PRO A 80 9.36 -4.26 10.10
C PRO A 80 7.93 -3.93 10.54
N LEU A 81 7.52 -2.67 10.41
CA LEU A 81 6.15 -2.24 10.74
C LEU A 81 5.12 -2.88 9.80
N ALA A 82 5.39 -2.89 8.50
CA ALA A 82 4.53 -3.56 7.53
C ALA A 82 4.42 -5.07 7.80
N VAL A 83 5.54 -5.73 8.14
CA VAL A 83 5.58 -7.14 8.52
C VAL A 83 4.74 -7.40 9.76
N LEU A 84 4.87 -6.57 10.79
CA LEU A 84 4.12 -6.72 12.04
C LEU A 84 2.61 -6.59 11.80
N LEU A 85 2.19 -5.54 11.11
CA LEU A 85 0.77 -5.29 10.81
C LEU A 85 0.18 -6.39 9.95
N HIS A 86 0.90 -6.82 8.90
CA HIS A 86 0.48 -7.92 8.04
C HIS A 86 0.37 -9.24 8.80
N GLY A 87 1.35 -9.53 9.66
CA GLY A 87 1.37 -10.75 10.45
C GLY A 87 0.23 -10.81 11.48
N ILE A 88 -0.04 -9.70 12.19
CA ILE A 88 -1.19 -9.62 13.10
C ILE A 88 -2.50 -9.82 12.32
N GLY A 89 -2.66 -9.17 11.16
CA GLY A 89 -3.82 -9.34 10.29
C GLY A 89 -3.99 -10.80 9.87
N TYR A 90 -2.90 -11.46 9.48
CA TYR A 90 -2.93 -12.89 9.12
C TYR A 90 -3.38 -13.77 10.28
N VAL A 91 -2.85 -13.56 11.50
CA VAL A 91 -3.23 -14.31 12.71
C VAL A 91 -4.73 -14.14 12.99
N MET A 92 -5.26 -12.94 12.86
CA MET A 92 -6.69 -12.69 13.03
C MET A 92 -7.54 -13.40 11.99
N ILE A 93 -7.14 -13.39 10.72
CA ILE A 93 -7.84 -14.10 9.64
C ILE A 93 -7.84 -15.60 9.92
N THR A 94 -6.68 -16.19 10.26
CA THR A 94 -6.56 -17.63 10.57
C THR A 94 -7.46 -18.05 11.73
N ARG A 95 -7.65 -17.16 12.73
CA ARG A 95 -8.54 -17.43 13.86
C ARG A 95 -10.01 -17.44 13.46
N LEU A 96 -10.39 -16.61 12.48
CA LEU A 96 -11.78 -16.43 12.06
C LEU A 96 -12.20 -17.44 10.99
N ASP A 97 -11.30 -17.75 10.04
CA ASP A 97 -11.60 -18.58 8.87
C ASP A 97 -10.30 -19.12 8.25
N GLU A 98 -10.13 -20.45 8.27
CA GLU A 98 -8.96 -21.12 7.73
C GLU A 98 -8.89 -21.08 6.19
N GLU A 99 -10.04 -21.04 5.48
CA GLU A 99 -10.06 -20.93 4.02
C GLU A 99 -9.58 -19.55 3.58
N LEU A 100 -10.01 -18.51 4.27
CA LEU A 100 -9.54 -17.13 4.02
C LEU A 100 -8.05 -16.99 4.35
N ALA A 101 -7.53 -17.70 5.34
CA ALA A 101 -6.10 -17.70 5.64
C ALA A 101 -5.26 -18.32 4.50
N ALA A 102 -5.76 -19.36 3.84
CA ALA A 102 -5.10 -19.93 2.67
C ALA A 102 -5.06 -18.92 1.50
N LEU A 103 -6.16 -18.22 1.22
CA LEU A 103 -6.20 -17.15 0.23
C LEU A 103 -5.28 -15.98 0.60
N GLN A 104 -5.22 -15.60 1.89
CA GLN A 104 -4.31 -14.57 2.38
C GLN A 104 -2.84 -14.93 2.15
N SER A 105 -2.48 -16.21 2.24
CA SER A 105 -1.12 -16.67 1.92
C SER A 105 -0.77 -16.44 0.45
N ILE A 106 -1.70 -16.67 -0.47
CA ILE A 106 -1.53 -16.40 -1.90
C ILE A 106 -1.37 -14.90 -2.13
N TRP A 107 -2.23 -14.09 -1.51
CA TRP A 107 -2.14 -12.63 -1.61
C TRP A 107 -0.85 -12.07 -1.00
N SER A 108 -0.34 -12.68 0.06
CA SER A 108 0.96 -12.32 0.64
C SER A 108 2.10 -12.57 -0.33
N LEU A 109 2.08 -13.69 -1.05
CA LEU A 109 3.07 -13.97 -2.10
C LEU A 109 2.96 -12.95 -3.25
N VAL A 110 1.75 -12.67 -3.74
CA VAL A 110 1.51 -11.66 -4.77
C VAL A 110 2.01 -10.28 -4.32
N ALA A 111 1.75 -9.90 -3.05
CA ALA A 111 2.22 -8.64 -2.50
C ALA A 111 3.75 -8.55 -2.46
N ILE A 112 4.46 -9.61 -2.08
CA ILE A 112 5.92 -9.64 -2.07
C ILE A 112 6.48 -9.56 -3.51
N VAL A 113 5.88 -10.26 -4.46
CA VAL A 113 6.26 -10.16 -5.88
C VAL A 113 6.06 -8.73 -6.40
N ALA A 114 4.90 -8.12 -6.12
CA ALA A 114 4.61 -6.74 -6.49
C ALA A 114 5.57 -5.74 -5.82
N PHE A 115 5.90 -5.97 -4.55
CA PHE A 115 6.87 -5.15 -3.80
C PHE A 115 8.26 -5.21 -4.44
N VAL A 116 8.76 -6.40 -4.73
CA VAL A 116 10.07 -6.58 -5.39
C VAL A 116 10.05 -5.97 -6.79
N ALA A 117 8.99 -6.20 -7.56
CA ALA A 117 8.84 -5.61 -8.89
C ALA A 117 8.83 -4.06 -8.82
N THR A 118 8.14 -3.49 -7.84
CA THR A 118 8.14 -2.04 -7.63
C THR A 118 9.55 -1.51 -7.36
N LEU A 119 10.31 -2.17 -6.49
CA LEU A 119 11.70 -1.77 -6.19
C LEU A 119 12.63 -1.91 -7.41
N LEU A 120 12.37 -2.85 -8.30
CA LEU A 120 13.16 -3.05 -9.52
C LEU A 120 12.84 -2.00 -10.60
N PHE A 121 11.56 -1.69 -10.80
CA PHE A 121 11.12 -0.84 -11.91
C PHE A 121 11.01 0.63 -11.53
N VAL A 122 10.67 0.95 -10.28
CA VAL A 122 10.49 2.32 -9.78
C VAL A 122 11.70 2.74 -8.97
N GLN A 123 12.75 3.19 -9.64
CA GLN A 123 13.97 3.63 -8.96
C GLN A 123 13.82 5.02 -8.31
N ARG A 124 12.98 5.89 -8.89
CA ARG A 124 12.68 7.22 -8.38
C ARG A 124 11.18 7.48 -8.47
N ALA A 125 10.58 7.92 -7.38
CA ALA A 125 9.16 8.30 -7.37
C ALA A 125 8.83 9.41 -8.40
N THR A 126 9.80 10.29 -8.70
CA THR A 126 9.67 11.34 -9.71
C THR A 126 9.50 10.79 -11.13
N ASP A 127 9.99 9.59 -11.42
CA ASP A 127 9.86 8.98 -12.75
C ASP A 127 8.39 8.62 -13.06
N LEU A 128 7.60 8.39 -12.03
CA LEU A 128 6.15 8.16 -12.15
C LEU A 128 5.40 9.40 -12.65
N ALA A 129 5.93 10.60 -12.44
CA ALA A 129 5.31 11.84 -12.92
C ALA A 129 5.15 11.88 -14.45
N ARG A 130 6.01 11.17 -15.19
CA ARG A 130 5.91 11.01 -16.64
C ARG A 130 4.61 10.32 -17.06
N TYR A 131 4.12 9.40 -16.22
CA TYR A 131 2.95 8.57 -16.49
C TYR A 131 1.68 9.09 -15.81
N ARG A 132 1.68 10.34 -15.30
CA ARG A 132 0.56 10.92 -14.53
C ARG A 132 -0.80 10.76 -15.20
N TRP A 133 -0.91 11.04 -16.49
CA TRP A 133 -2.17 10.91 -17.22
C TRP A 133 -2.60 9.45 -17.42
N THR A 134 -1.66 8.55 -17.69
CA THR A 134 -1.92 7.12 -17.77
C THR A 134 -2.42 6.59 -16.42
N LEU A 135 -1.81 7.04 -15.32
CA LEU A 135 -2.22 6.70 -13.96
C LEU A 135 -3.59 7.27 -13.62
N PHE A 136 -3.90 8.50 -14.07
CA PHE A 136 -5.23 9.08 -13.90
C PHE A 136 -6.31 8.24 -14.61
N PHE A 137 -6.16 7.99 -15.90
CA PHE A 137 -7.13 7.22 -16.66
C PHE A 137 -7.20 5.76 -16.19
N GLY A 138 -6.06 5.15 -15.88
CA GLY A 138 -6.02 3.80 -15.30
C GLY A 138 -6.72 3.73 -13.96
N GLY A 139 -6.47 4.70 -13.07
CA GLY A 139 -7.15 4.82 -11.78
C GLY A 139 -8.66 5.03 -11.93
N ALA A 140 -9.07 5.87 -12.87
CA ALA A 140 -10.49 6.10 -13.17
C ALA A 140 -11.20 4.82 -13.67
N VAL A 141 -10.55 4.06 -14.56
CA VAL A 141 -11.06 2.76 -15.02
C VAL A 141 -11.16 1.77 -13.87
N LEU A 142 -10.14 1.70 -13.01
CA LEU A 142 -10.16 0.83 -11.83
C LEU A 142 -11.28 1.19 -10.86
N LEU A 143 -11.57 2.48 -10.65
CA LEU A 143 -12.70 2.91 -9.82
C LEU A 143 -14.06 2.50 -10.42
N LEU A 144 -14.21 2.56 -11.74
CA LEU A 144 -15.47 2.19 -12.40
C LEU A 144 -15.65 0.67 -12.54
N LEU A 145 -14.58 -0.11 -12.41
CA LEU A 145 -14.59 -1.54 -12.67
C LEU A 145 -15.60 -2.32 -11.79
N PRO A 146 -15.75 -2.05 -10.48
CA PRO A 146 -16.75 -2.73 -9.65
C PRO A 146 -18.20 -2.40 -10.08
N MET A 147 -18.43 -1.25 -10.72
CA MET A 147 -19.76 -0.83 -11.16
C MET A 147 -20.18 -1.54 -12.44
N ALA A 148 -19.23 -2.13 -13.19
CA ALA A 148 -19.53 -2.83 -14.44
C ALA A 148 -20.44 -4.05 -14.18
N PRO A 149 -21.50 -4.26 -15.03
CA PRO A 149 -22.40 -5.38 -14.87
C PRO A 149 -21.66 -6.70 -15.10
N GLY A 150 -21.92 -7.69 -14.24
CA GLY A 150 -21.32 -9.03 -14.33
C GLY A 150 -19.91 -9.16 -13.74
N ILE A 151 -19.22 -8.07 -13.38
CA ILE A 151 -17.85 -8.07 -12.84
C ILE A 151 -17.84 -7.78 -11.34
N GLY A 152 -18.55 -6.72 -10.94
CA GLY A 152 -18.56 -6.27 -9.56
C GLY A 152 -19.43 -7.11 -8.64
N ARG A 153 -18.96 -7.35 -7.41
CA ARG A 153 -19.69 -8.03 -6.34
C ARG A 153 -20.06 -7.06 -5.23
N THR A 154 -21.30 -7.21 -4.75
CA THR A 154 -21.79 -6.46 -3.58
C THR A 154 -21.52 -7.26 -2.32
N VAL A 155 -20.78 -6.68 -1.39
CA VAL A 155 -20.50 -7.25 -0.07
C VAL A 155 -20.91 -6.22 0.98
N ASN A 156 -21.74 -6.61 1.94
CA ASN A 156 -22.24 -5.72 3.00
C ASN A 156 -22.90 -4.41 2.49
N GLY A 157 -23.54 -4.49 1.32
CA GLY A 157 -24.23 -3.34 0.71
C GLY A 157 -23.34 -2.39 -0.11
N ALA A 158 -22.03 -2.60 -0.14
CA ALA A 158 -21.07 -1.85 -0.94
C ALA A 158 -20.58 -2.68 -2.14
N ARG A 159 -20.49 -2.06 -3.32
CA ARG A 159 -20.08 -2.71 -4.56
C ARG A 159 -18.64 -2.35 -4.91
N LEU A 160 -17.69 -2.96 -4.20
CA LEU A 160 -16.25 -2.60 -4.21
C LEU A 160 -15.36 -3.71 -4.77
N TRP A 161 -15.88 -4.93 -4.82
CA TRP A 161 -15.08 -6.12 -5.09
C TRP A 161 -15.25 -6.62 -6.51
N VAL A 162 -14.14 -7.09 -7.05
CA VAL A 162 -14.09 -7.80 -8.34
C VAL A 162 -13.50 -9.18 -8.10
N SER A 163 -14.11 -10.20 -8.74
CA SER A 163 -13.66 -11.59 -8.61
C SER A 163 -13.05 -12.05 -9.94
N ILE A 164 -11.85 -12.63 -9.84
CA ILE A 164 -11.18 -13.31 -10.95
C ILE A 164 -10.88 -14.72 -10.51
N GLY A 165 -11.75 -15.67 -10.90
CA GLY A 165 -11.71 -17.03 -10.40
C GLY A 165 -11.91 -17.07 -8.88
N PRO A 166 -11.01 -17.73 -8.10
CA PRO A 166 -11.11 -17.80 -6.65
C PRO A 166 -10.63 -16.53 -5.94
N LEU A 167 -9.97 -15.63 -6.67
CA LEU A 167 -9.37 -14.43 -6.09
C LEU A 167 -10.33 -13.26 -6.14
N ASN A 168 -10.51 -12.62 -4.99
CA ASN A 168 -11.26 -11.39 -4.85
C ASN A 168 -10.29 -10.24 -4.56
N PHE A 169 -10.44 -9.13 -5.27
CA PHE A 169 -9.65 -7.93 -5.00
C PHE A 169 -10.50 -6.67 -5.11
N GLN A 170 -10.05 -5.61 -4.51
CA GLN A 170 -10.69 -4.31 -4.53
C GLN A 170 -9.91 -3.37 -5.45
N PRO A 171 -10.40 -3.08 -6.67
CA PRO A 171 -9.70 -2.22 -7.62
C PRO A 171 -9.45 -0.81 -7.09
N GLY A 172 -10.32 -0.30 -6.21
CA GLY A 172 -10.19 1.00 -5.55
C GLY A 172 -8.87 1.17 -4.78
N GLU A 173 -8.29 0.09 -4.23
CA GLU A 173 -7.00 0.16 -3.54
C GLU A 173 -5.85 0.54 -4.49
N PHE A 174 -5.85 -0.02 -5.69
CA PHE A 174 -4.88 0.33 -6.73
C PHE A 174 -5.17 1.70 -7.33
N ALA A 175 -6.45 2.05 -7.49
CA ALA A 175 -6.87 3.37 -7.97
C ALA A 175 -6.40 4.49 -7.04
N LYS A 176 -6.46 4.29 -5.71
CA LYS A 176 -5.95 5.24 -4.71
C LYS A 176 -4.48 5.58 -4.94
N ILE A 177 -3.65 4.58 -5.17
CA ILE A 177 -2.21 4.78 -5.43
C ILE A 177 -2.02 5.54 -6.75
N ALA A 178 -2.70 5.12 -7.82
CA ALA A 178 -2.58 5.74 -9.13
C ALA A 178 -3.00 7.22 -9.12
N LEU A 179 -4.12 7.54 -8.46
CA LEU A 179 -4.62 8.90 -8.34
C LEU A 179 -3.77 9.75 -7.40
N ALA A 180 -3.23 9.18 -6.31
CA ALA A 180 -2.29 9.89 -5.43
C ALA A 180 -1.03 10.32 -6.20
N VAL A 181 -0.49 9.44 -7.04
CA VAL A 181 0.66 9.79 -7.90
C VAL A 181 0.28 10.86 -8.93
N PHE A 182 -0.92 10.76 -9.54
CA PHE A 182 -1.41 11.80 -10.44
C PHE A 182 -1.49 13.16 -9.75
N PHE A 183 -2.17 13.24 -8.59
CA PHE A 183 -2.31 14.49 -7.85
C PHE A 183 -0.96 15.07 -7.44
N ALA A 184 -0.07 14.26 -6.88
CA ALA A 184 1.26 14.70 -6.47
C ALA A 184 2.08 15.22 -7.66
N ALA A 185 2.09 14.49 -8.78
CA ALA A 185 2.82 14.87 -9.98
C ALA A 185 2.26 16.15 -10.63
N TYR A 186 0.93 16.25 -10.70
CA TYR A 186 0.28 17.42 -11.28
C TYR A 186 0.50 18.69 -10.43
N LEU A 187 0.32 18.58 -9.12
CA LEU A 187 0.54 19.70 -8.20
C LEU A 187 2.00 20.15 -8.20
N ALA A 188 2.95 19.21 -8.21
CA ALA A 188 4.38 19.53 -8.26
C ALA A 188 4.75 20.29 -9.55
N ASP A 189 4.21 19.87 -10.71
CA ASP A 189 4.45 20.48 -12.01
C ASP A 189 3.83 21.88 -12.15
N ARG A 190 2.69 22.12 -11.49
CA ARG A 190 1.92 23.36 -11.58
C ARG A 190 2.05 24.26 -10.36
N ARG A 191 2.93 23.92 -9.42
CA ARG A 191 3.06 24.61 -8.12
C ARG A 191 3.21 26.12 -8.25
N GLU A 192 4.07 26.58 -9.14
CA GLU A 192 4.34 28.01 -9.31
C GLU A 192 3.16 28.76 -9.94
N LEU A 193 2.48 28.13 -10.91
CA LEU A 193 1.32 28.70 -11.59
C LEU A 193 0.12 28.80 -10.63
N ILE A 194 -0.08 27.80 -9.80
CA ILE A 194 -1.13 27.76 -8.78
C ILE A 194 -0.85 28.81 -7.70
N ALA A 195 0.42 28.98 -7.29
CA ALA A 195 0.82 29.96 -6.29
C ALA A 195 0.72 31.42 -6.80
N ALA A 196 0.81 31.64 -8.10
CA ALA A 196 0.76 32.98 -8.68
C ALA A 196 -0.58 33.70 -8.47
N SER A 197 -1.67 32.96 -8.18
CA SER A 197 -3.01 33.49 -7.75
C SER A 197 -3.46 34.75 -8.47
N THR A 198 -3.54 34.65 -9.80
CA THR A 198 -3.83 35.83 -10.68
C THR A 198 -5.30 36.20 -10.75
N TRP A 199 -6.19 35.25 -10.42
CA TRP A 199 -7.63 35.47 -10.52
C TRP A 199 -8.20 36.05 -9.23
N LYS A 200 -8.87 37.22 -9.36
CA LYS A 200 -9.46 37.98 -8.24
C LYS A 200 -10.98 37.86 -8.27
N ILE A 201 -11.57 37.35 -7.20
CA ILE A 201 -13.02 37.40 -6.95
C ILE A 201 -13.24 38.22 -5.68
N GLY A 202 -13.53 39.51 -5.83
CA GLY A 202 -13.64 40.42 -4.69
C GLY A 202 -12.31 40.53 -3.91
N PRO A 203 -12.31 40.30 -2.58
CA PRO A 203 -11.09 40.36 -1.77
C PRO A 203 -10.22 39.08 -1.88
N LEU A 204 -10.75 37.98 -2.45
CA LEU A 204 -10.07 36.70 -2.57
C LEU A 204 -9.21 36.64 -3.82
N ARG A 205 -7.96 36.17 -3.62
CA ARG A 205 -7.05 35.83 -4.71
C ARG A 205 -7.05 34.34 -4.87
N LEU A 206 -7.50 33.85 -6.01
CA LEU A 206 -7.59 32.43 -6.34
C LEU A 206 -6.62 32.09 -7.46
N PRO A 207 -6.15 30.87 -7.50
CA PRO A 207 -5.42 30.37 -8.67
C PRO A 207 -6.32 30.39 -9.91
N GLU A 208 -5.71 30.49 -11.07
CA GLU A 208 -6.44 30.49 -12.33
C GLU A 208 -7.18 29.14 -12.52
N PRO A 209 -8.50 29.17 -12.86
CA PRO A 209 -9.33 27.95 -12.98
C PRO A 209 -8.73 26.90 -13.90
N ALA A 210 -8.05 27.32 -14.96
CA ALA A 210 -7.42 26.40 -15.92
C ALA A 210 -6.39 25.46 -15.28
N TYR A 211 -5.72 25.89 -14.21
CA TYR A 211 -4.70 25.06 -13.52
C TYR A 211 -5.29 24.19 -12.42
N ILE A 212 -6.42 24.58 -11.83
CA ILE A 212 -7.07 23.81 -10.77
C ILE A 212 -8.12 22.85 -11.32
N ALA A 213 -8.76 23.18 -12.44
CA ALA A 213 -9.86 22.41 -12.99
C ALA A 213 -9.55 20.91 -13.17
N PRO A 214 -8.39 20.47 -13.72
CA PRO A 214 -8.10 19.06 -13.87
C PRO A 214 -8.03 18.32 -12.52
N ILE A 215 -7.54 18.96 -11.45
CA ILE A 215 -7.47 18.39 -10.11
C ILE A 215 -8.88 18.25 -9.53
N LEU A 216 -9.67 19.33 -9.60
CA LEU A 216 -11.04 19.33 -9.08
C LEU A 216 -11.93 18.32 -9.81
N VAL A 217 -11.76 18.18 -11.13
CA VAL A 217 -12.47 17.19 -11.92
C VAL A 217 -12.06 15.79 -11.51
N ALA A 218 -10.77 15.51 -11.40
CA ALA A 218 -10.26 14.20 -11.00
C ALA A 218 -10.72 13.82 -9.58
N TRP A 219 -10.62 14.77 -8.63
CA TRP A 219 -11.07 14.59 -7.27
C TRP A 219 -12.58 14.40 -7.19
N GLY A 220 -13.36 15.29 -7.79
CA GLY A 220 -14.82 15.23 -7.77
C GLY A 220 -15.35 13.95 -8.42
N PHE A 221 -14.75 13.53 -9.55
CA PHE A 221 -15.06 12.25 -10.18
C PHE A 221 -14.78 11.08 -9.23
N SER A 222 -13.62 11.04 -8.59
CA SER A 222 -13.23 9.96 -7.67
C SER A 222 -14.18 9.86 -6.48
N VAL A 223 -14.52 11.00 -5.87
CA VAL A 223 -15.47 11.06 -4.75
C VAL A 223 -16.85 10.62 -5.19
N LEU A 224 -17.33 11.09 -6.35
CA LEU A 224 -18.63 10.74 -6.89
C LEU A 224 -18.79 9.24 -7.14
N VAL A 225 -17.76 8.59 -7.71
CA VAL A 225 -17.76 7.14 -7.93
C VAL A 225 -17.80 6.41 -6.58
N MET A 226 -16.98 6.77 -5.61
CA MET A 226 -16.93 6.12 -4.31
C MET A 226 -18.20 6.30 -3.49
N VAL A 227 -18.87 7.44 -3.59
CA VAL A 227 -20.20 7.64 -3.01
C VAL A 227 -21.22 6.72 -3.69
N GLY A 228 -21.13 6.56 -5.01
CA GLY A 228 -21.94 5.61 -5.78
C GLY A 228 -21.72 4.15 -5.39
N GLU A 229 -20.48 3.79 -5.05
CA GLU A 229 -20.08 2.48 -4.53
C GLU A 229 -20.49 2.25 -3.06
N ARG A 230 -20.96 3.29 -2.38
CA ARG A 230 -21.27 3.33 -0.94
C ARG A 230 -20.05 3.09 -0.06
N ASP A 231 -18.88 3.54 -0.51
CA ASP A 231 -17.63 3.49 0.24
C ASP A 231 -17.32 4.83 0.90
N LEU A 232 -17.91 5.05 2.06
CA LEU A 232 -17.67 6.27 2.86
C LEU A 232 -16.23 6.37 3.35
N GLY A 233 -15.58 5.24 3.66
CA GLY A 233 -14.21 5.21 4.16
C GLY A 233 -13.22 5.70 3.10
N SER A 234 -13.27 5.13 1.91
CA SER A 234 -12.44 5.57 0.80
C SER A 234 -12.77 6.98 0.34
N SER A 235 -14.06 7.38 0.35
CA SER A 235 -14.46 8.74 0.02
C SER A 235 -13.81 9.77 0.95
N LEU A 236 -13.79 9.51 2.27
CA LEU A 236 -13.15 10.39 3.25
C LEU A 236 -11.62 10.43 3.07
N LEU A 237 -11.01 9.30 2.75
CA LEU A 237 -9.57 9.22 2.48
C LEU A 237 -9.20 10.04 1.23
N PHE A 238 -9.98 9.96 0.16
CA PHE A 238 -9.75 10.78 -1.04
C PHE A 238 -10.00 12.25 -0.79
N PHE A 239 -10.97 12.58 0.05
CA PHE A 239 -11.20 13.96 0.47
C PHE A 239 -9.98 14.53 1.22
N THR A 240 -9.38 13.73 2.11
CA THR A 240 -8.19 14.15 2.87
C THR A 240 -6.91 14.16 2.05
N LEU A 241 -6.80 13.31 1.03
CA LEU A 241 -5.64 13.26 0.14
C LEU A 241 -5.54 14.54 -0.71
N PHE A 242 -6.67 15.08 -1.12
CA PHE A 242 -6.77 16.31 -1.90
C PHE A 242 -6.57 17.55 -1.03
#